data_c2f11dccb7295cc8288322f05193856c
#
_entry.id   c2f11dccb7295cc8288322f05193856c
#
_cell.length_a   1.000
_cell.length_b   1.000
_cell.length_c   1.000
_cell.angle_alpha   90.00
_cell.angle_beta   90.00
_cell.angle_gamma   90.00
#
_symmetry.space_group_name_H-M   'P 1'
#
loop_
_entity.id
_entity.type
_entity.pdbx_description
1 polymer ?
#
loop_
_entity_poly.entity_id
_entity_poly.type
_entity_poly.pdbx_seq_one_letter_code
_entity_poly.pdbx_strand_id
1 'polypeptide(L)'
;VNLLLDTHVFLWWDRCDKQLSPDAQALIADPGNQVFISAASVWEIAIKRRLRKLDMRGSAVAAIGNNGFHELPILPIDAENAGALPWRHNDPFDRMLIAQAQRLTFTLVTADAVIRGYDGVALLWAT
;
A
#
# COMPACT_ATOMS: atom_id res chain seq x y z
N VAL A 1 -4.82 -10.81 -10.94
CA VAL A 1 -4.89 -9.38 -10.63
C VAL A 1 -3.68 -8.99 -9.79
N ASN A 2 -3.14 -7.81 -10.06
CA ASN A 2 -2.04 -7.26 -9.28
C ASN A 2 -2.58 -6.28 -8.24
N LEU A 3 -2.27 -6.53 -6.98
CA LEU A 3 -2.72 -5.75 -5.84
C LEU A 3 -1.56 -4.94 -5.27
N LEU A 4 -1.79 -3.65 -5.03
CA LEU A 4 -0.87 -2.79 -4.27
C LEU A 4 -1.52 -2.52 -2.92
N LEU A 5 -0.89 -2.91 -1.83
CA LEU A 5 -1.44 -2.67 -0.49
C LEU A 5 -1.01 -1.29 0.00
N ASP A 6 -1.95 -0.55 0.60
CA ASP A 6 -1.51 0.62 1.36
C ASP A 6 -0.79 0.19 2.64
N THR A 7 -0.14 1.13 3.30
CA THR A 7 0.71 0.84 4.44
C THR A 7 -0.03 0.15 5.58
N HIS A 8 -1.24 0.62 5.92
CA HIS A 8 -2.02 0.03 7.01
C HIS A 8 -2.52 -1.37 6.68
N VAL A 9 -2.92 -1.61 5.44
CA VAL A 9 -3.36 -2.94 4.99
C VAL A 9 -2.20 -3.93 5.08
N PHE A 10 -1.01 -3.53 4.67
CA PHE A 10 0.19 -4.36 4.83
C PHE A 10 0.46 -4.71 6.30
N LEU A 11 0.39 -3.73 7.18
CA LEU A 11 0.61 -3.94 8.61
C LEU A 11 -0.45 -4.86 9.20
N TRP A 12 -1.72 -4.68 8.85
CA TRP A 12 -2.80 -5.54 9.30
C TRP A 12 -2.62 -6.98 8.84
N TRP A 13 -2.22 -7.16 7.60
CA TRP A 13 -1.93 -8.50 7.08
C TRP A 13 -0.79 -9.17 7.85
N ASP A 14 0.31 -8.46 8.03
CA ASP A 14 1.51 -9.01 8.67
C ASP A 14 1.26 -9.44 10.11
N ARG A 15 0.42 -8.72 10.85
CA ARG A 15 0.09 -9.04 12.24
C ARG A 15 -1.25 -9.76 12.43
N CYS A 16 -1.86 -10.23 11.35
CA CYS A 16 -3.16 -10.93 11.38
C CYS A 16 -4.26 -10.11 12.08
N ASP A 17 -4.31 -8.81 11.81
CA ASP A 17 -5.27 -7.91 12.44
C ASP A 17 -6.68 -8.14 11.89
N LYS A 18 -7.65 -8.23 12.78
CA LYS A 18 -9.06 -8.47 12.45
C LYS A 18 -9.74 -7.29 11.76
N GLN A 19 -9.12 -6.12 11.73
CA GLN A 19 -9.63 -4.98 10.96
C GLN A 19 -9.68 -5.28 9.47
N LEU A 20 -8.79 -6.14 8.98
CA LEU A 20 -8.80 -6.59 7.60
C LEU A 20 -9.98 -7.54 7.37
N SER A 21 -10.87 -7.21 6.43
CA SER A 21 -12.07 -8.00 6.18
C SER A 21 -11.75 -9.40 5.67
N PRO A 22 -12.62 -10.40 5.90
CA PRO A 22 -12.44 -11.74 5.32
C PRO A 22 -12.30 -11.73 3.79
N ASP A 23 -13.04 -10.87 3.10
CA ASP A 23 -12.96 -10.75 1.64
C ASP A 23 -11.59 -10.21 1.20
N ALA A 24 -11.07 -9.18 1.87
CA ALA A 24 -9.74 -8.65 1.58
C ALA A 24 -8.66 -9.68 1.89
N GLN A 25 -8.78 -10.40 3.00
CA GLN A 25 -7.84 -11.48 3.34
C GLN A 25 -7.82 -12.57 2.25
N ALA A 26 -8.98 -12.97 1.76
CA ALA A 26 -9.09 -13.99 0.72
C ALA A 26 -8.42 -13.55 -0.58
N LEU A 27 -8.59 -12.29 -0.97
CA LEU A 27 -7.96 -11.74 -2.19
C LEU A 27 -6.44 -11.66 -2.07
N ILE A 28 -5.93 -11.23 -0.92
CA ILE A 28 -4.48 -11.15 -0.67
C ILE A 28 -3.87 -12.56 -0.61
N ALA A 29 -4.58 -13.53 -0.05
CA ALA A 29 -4.12 -14.92 0.05
C ALA A 29 -4.24 -15.70 -1.26
N ASP A 30 -5.01 -15.22 -2.22
CA ASP A 30 -5.26 -15.94 -3.47
C ASP A 30 -3.98 -16.04 -4.29
N PRO A 31 -3.47 -17.26 -4.58
CA PRO A 31 -2.24 -17.43 -5.37
C PRO A 31 -2.38 -16.95 -6.83
N GLY A 32 -3.59 -16.75 -7.32
CA GLY A 32 -3.84 -16.14 -8.62
C GLY A 32 -3.59 -14.64 -8.66
N ASN A 33 -3.48 -13.99 -7.50
CA ASN A 33 -3.17 -12.57 -7.37
C ASN A 33 -1.70 -12.36 -6.99
N GLN A 34 -1.08 -11.33 -7.54
CA GLN A 34 0.24 -10.88 -7.10
C GLN A 34 0.09 -9.67 -6.21
N VAL A 35 0.78 -9.67 -5.08
CA VAL A 35 0.69 -8.61 -4.07
C VAL A 35 2.01 -7.84 -4.02
N PHE A 36 1.90 -6.52 -4.08
CA PHE A 36 3.05 -5.62 -4.12
C PHE A 36 3.01 -4.66 -2.93
N ILE A 37 4.18 -4.39 -2.38
CA ILE A 37 4.39 -3.38 -1.35
C ILE A 37 5.35 -2.33 -1.90
N SER A 38 4.90 -1.08 -1.91
CA SER A 38 5.72 0.04 -2.39
C SER A 38 6.88 0.35 -1.44
N ALA A 39 8.00 0.75 -2.01
CA ALA A 39 9.09 1.37 -1.25
C ALA A 39 8.61 2.57 -0.43
N ALA A 40 7.58 3.28 -0.89
CA ALA A 40 6.93 4.36 -0.13
C ALA A 40 6.37 3.88 1.21
N SER A 41 5.74 2.70 1.23
CA SER A 41 5.21 2.13 2.48
C SER A 41 6.33 1.71 3.44
N VAL A 42 7.41 1.15 2.92
CA VAL A 42 8.60 0.83 3.74
C VAL A 42 9.17 2.09 4.37
N TRP A 43 9.26 3.18 3.61
CA TRP A 43 9.76 4.46 4.09
C TRP A 43 8.82 5.08 5.14
N GLU A 44 7.52 5.06 4.88
CA GLU A 44 6.51 5.53 5.85
C GLU A 44 6.61 4.79 7.18
N ILE A 45 6.72 3.45 7.13
CA ILE A 45 6.89 2.62 8.33
C ILE A 45 8.16 3.02 9.08
N ALA A 46 9.28 3.18 8.39
CA ALA A 46 10.56 3.54 9.00
C ALA A 46 10.48 4.89 9.71
N ILE A 47 9.88 5.90 9.08
CA ILE A 47 9.70 7.23 9.65
C ILE A 47 8.82 7.16 10.90
N LYS A 48 7.67 6.50 10.81
CA LYS A 48 6.69 6.43 11.90
C LYS A 48 7.18 5.60 13.08
N ARG A 49 7.96 4.55 12.83
CA ARG A 49 8.63 3.79 13.90
C ARG A 49 9.62 4.68 14.67
N ARG A 50 10.43 5.44 13.97
CA ARG A 50 11.37 6.37 14.59
C ARG A 50 10.66 7.41 15.45
N LEU A 51 9.51 7.90 15.02
CA LEU A 51 8.69 8.86 15.74
C LEU A 51 7.80 8.21 16.80
N ARG A 52 7.89 6.90 16.99
CA ARG A 52 7.07 6.11 17.93
C ARG A 52 5.56 6.25 17.67
N LYS A 53 5.18 6.44 16.41
CA LYS A 53 3.78 6.54 15.98
C LYS A 53 3.25 5.23 15.39
N LEU A 54 4.13 4.25 15.22
CA LEU A 54 3.78 2.95 14.62
C LEU A 54 4.68 1.89 15.22
N ASP A 55 4.11 0.74 15.54
CA ASP A 55 4.82 -0.42 16.03
C ASP A 55 4.78 -1.55 15.02
N MET A 56 5.93 -2.18 14.78
CA MET A 56 6.05 -3.34 13.90
C MET A 56 7.21 -4.20 14.38
N ARG A 57 7.01 -5.50 14.44
CA ARG A 57 8.09 -6.45 14.76
C ARG A 57 8.97 -6.68 13.54
N GLY A 58 10.27 -6.55 13.73
CA GLY A 58 11.25 -6.85 12.71
C GLY A 58 11.28 -5.84 11.57
N SER A 59 11.81 -6.27 10.46
CA SER A 59 12.04 -5.47 9.26
C SER A 59 10.83 -5.52 8.33
N ALA A 60 10.39 -4.35 7.84
CA ALA A 60 9.36 -4.28 6.81
C ALA A 60 9.82 -4.97 5.51
N VAL A 61 11.08 -4.82 5.13
CA VAL A 61 11.65 -5.49 3.95
C VAL A 61 11.60 -7.00 4.10
N ALA A 62 11.99 -7.51 5.27
CA ALA A 62 11.91 -8.94 5.55
C ALA A 62 10.46 -9.46 5.51
N ALA A 63 9.51 -8.68 6.02
CA ALA A 63 8.10 -9.03 6.02
C ALA A 63 7.53 -9.16 4.61
N ILE A 64 7.96 -8.33 3.67
CA ILE A 64 7.55 -8.44 2.26
C ILE A 64 7.90 -9.83 1.73
N GLY A 65 9.16 -10.24 1.88
CA GLY A 65 9.63 -11.54 1.42
C GLY A 65 8.98 -12.71 2.16
N ASN A 66 8.84 -12.61 3.48
CA ASN A 66 8.25 -13.66 4.30
C ASN A 66 6.77 -13.92 3.97
N ASN A 67 6.06 -12.91 3.51
CA ASN A 67 4.67 -13.04 3.09
C ASN A 67 4.51 -13.44 1.61
N GLY A 68 5.60 -13.63 0.89
CA GLY A 68 5.55 -13.96 -0.53
C GLY A 68 5.11 -12.78 -1.40
N PHE A 69 5.24 -11.57 -0.91
CA PHE A 69 4.90 -10.35 -1.64
C PHE A 69 6.08 -9.87 -2.49
N HIS A 70 5.80 -8.95 -3.41
CA HIS A 70 6.79 -8.34 -4.28
C HIS A 70 7.10 -6.92 -3.84
N GLU A 71 8.35 -6.53 -3.93
CA GLU A 71 8.77 -5.16 -3.74
C GLU A 71 8.39 -4.33 -4.97
N LEU A 72 7.90 -3.11 -4.75
CA LEU A 72 7.62 -2.16 -5.81
C LEU A 72 8.52 -0.93 -5.65
N PRO A 73 9.59 -0.81 -6.45
CA PRO A 73 10.46 0.35 -6.42
C PRO A 73 9.75 1.61 -6.91
N ILE A 74 10.16 2.76 -6.38
CA ILE A 74 9.74 4.06 -6.87
C ILE A 74 10.65 4.48 -8.01
N LEU A 75 10.08 4.70 -9.19
CA LEU A 75 10.79 5.24 -10.34
C LEU A 75 10.68 6.77 -10.36
N PRO A 76 11.63 7.47 -10.99
CA PRO A 76 11.54 8.93 -11.13
C PRO A 76 10.20 9.39 -11.71
N ILE A 77 9.65 8.68 -12.69
CA ILE A 77 8.34 9.01 -13.26
C ILE A 77 7.21 8.89 -12.22
N ASP A 78 7.30 7.96 -11.30
CA ASP A 78 6.31 7.83 -10.24
C ASP A 78 6.33 9.07 -9.33
N ALA A 79 7.53 9.56 -9.00
CA ALA A 79 7.69 10.74 -8.17
C ALA A 79 7.14 11.99 -8.88
N GLU A 80 7.42 12.14 -10.17
CA GLU A 80 6.90 13.25 -10.96
C GLU A 80 5.37 13.21 -11.06
N ASN A 81 4.80 12.03 -11.34
CA ASN A 81 3.36 11.84 -11.41
C ASN A 81 2.69 12.06 -10.05
N ALA A 82 3.28 11.58 -8.97
CA ALA A 82 2.73 11.78 -7.63
C ALA A 82 2.64 13.27 -7.28
N GLY A 83 3.66 14.04 -7.62
CA GLY A 83 3.67 15.48 -7.40
C GLY A 83 2.61 16.22 -8.24
N ALA A 84 2.30 15.72 -9.42
CA ALA A 84 1.39 16.35 -10.37
C ALA A 84 -0.07 15.91 -10.23
N LEU A 85 -0.41 14.97 -9.36
CA LEU A 85 -1.80 14.49 -9.22
C LEU A 85 -2.76 15.65 -8.95
N PRO A 86 -3.90 15.74 -9.69
CA PRO A 86 -4.91 16.77 -9.48
C PRO A 86 -5.75 16.43 -8.22
N TRP A 87 -5.13 16.42 -7.07
CA TRP A 87 -5.69 16.00 -5.81
C TRP A 87 -5.20 16.90 -4.69
N ARG A 88 -6.10 17.37 -3.85
CA ARG A 88 -5.78 18.32 -2.77
C ARG A 88 -5.08 17.67 -1.57
N HIS A 89 -5.17 16.36 -1.44
CA HIS A 89 -4.53 15.61 -0.36
C HIS A 89 -3.01 15.68 -0.51
N ASN A 90 -2.32 16.14 0.54
CA ASN A 90 -0.88 16.41 0.48
C ASN A 90 -0.01 15.30 1.04
N ASP A 91 -0.59 14.22 1.56
CA ASP A 91 0.20 13.11 2.08
C ASP A 91 1.04 12.49 0.94
N PRO A 92 2.38 12.59 1.02
CA PRO A 92 3.24 12.15 -0.07
C PRO A 92 3.20 10.63 -0.26
N PHE A 93 2.96 9.87 0.80
CA PHE A 93 2.89 8.40 0.71
C PHE A 93 1.64 7.97 -0.04
N ASP A 94 0.49 8.54 0.30
CA ASP A 94 -0.76 8.25 -0.40
C ASP A 94 -0.70 8.66 -1.86
N ARG A 95 -0.14 9.84 -2.14
CA ARG A 95 0.04 10.31 -3.52
C ARG A 95 0.92 9.37 -4.33
N MET A 96 1.99 8.86 -3.73
CA MET A 96 2.89 7.90 -4.39
C MET A 96 2.18 6.58 -4.72
N LEU A 97 1.39 6.05 -3.79
CA LEU A 97 0.64 4.82 -4.02
C LEU A 97 -0.36 4.97 -5.17
N ILE A 98 -1.07 6.09 -5.23
CA ILE A 98 -1.99 6.40 -6.34
C ILE A 98 -1.22 6.44 -7.66
N ALA A 99 -0.11 7.18 -7.72
CA ALA A 99 0.68 7.32 -8.95
C ALA A 99 1.20 5.96 -9.45
N GLN A 100 1.69 5.12 -8.55
CA GLN A 100 2.18 3.79 -8.92
C GLN A 100 1.05 2.88 -9.39
N ALA A 101 -0.08 2.87 -8.69
CA ALA A 101 -1.23 2.07 -9.09
C ALA A 101 -1.77 2.48 -10.46
N GLN A 102 -1.81 3.79 -10.75
CA GLN A 102 -2.24 4.29 -12.06
C GLN A 102 -1.28 3.87 -13.17
N ARG A 103 0.02 4.07 -12.98
CA ARG A 103 1.02 3.74 -14.00
C ARG A 103 1.01 2.26 -14.36
N LEU A 104 0.87 1.41 -13.36
CA LEU A 104 0.94 -0.05 -13.53
C LEU A 104 -0.42 -0.70 -13.74
N THR A 105 -1.49 0.06 -13.62
CA THR A 105 -2.87 -0.46 -13.65
C THR A 105 -3.09 -1.54 -12.58
N PHE A 106 -2.56 -1.30 -11.38
CA PHE A 106 -2.77 -2.16 -10.22
C PHE A 106 -4.01 -1.73 -9.47
N THR A 107 -4.62 -2.66 -8.75
CA THR A 107 -5.71 -2.37 -7.82
C THR A 107 -5.12 -1.99 -6.47
N LEU A 108 -5.42 -0.80 -5.97
CA LEU A 108 -4.97 -0.34 -4.66
C LEU A 108 -5.93 -0.86 -3.58
N VAL A 109 -5.39 -1.60 -2.62
CA VAL A 109 -6.16 -2.13 -1.49
C VAL A 109 -5.98 -1.18 -0.30
N THR A 110 -7.05 -0.57 0.16
CA THR A 110 -7.00 0.48 1.19
C THR A 110 -8.20 0.42 2.12
N ALA A 111 -8.04 0.95 3.32
CA ALA A 111 -9.12 1.24 4.25
C ALA A 111 -9.18 2.75 4.58
N ASP A 112 -8.42 3.58 3.87
CA ASP A 112 -8.37 5.02 4.09
C ASP A 112 -9.46 5.72 3.29
N ALA A 113 -10.39 6.38 3.99
CA ALA A 113 -11.50 7.09 3.37
C ALA A 113 -11.04 8.23 2.45
N VAL A 114 -9.90 8.85 2.73
CA VAL A 114 -9.35 9.93 1.89
C VAL A 114 -8.89 9.35 0.55
N ILE A 115 -8.17 8.23 0.56
CA ILE A 115 -7.77 7.54 -0.66
C ILE A 115 -9.01 7.06 -1.43
N ARG A 116 -10.01 6.53 -0.73
CA ARG A 116 -11.26 6.07 -1.35
C ARG A 116 -11.97 7.17 -2.14
N GLY A 117 -11.80 8.41 -1.72
CA GLY A 117 -12.39 9.57 -2.40
C GLY A 117 -11.67 9.97 -3.69
N TYR A 118 -10.54 9.38 -4.03
CA TYR A 118 -9.80 9.69 -5.25
C TYR A 118 -10.35 8.89 -6.44
N ASP A 119 -10.79 9.58 -7.47
CA ASP A 119 -11.23 8.95 -8.72
C ASP A 119 -10.02 8.72 -9.65
N GLY A 120 -10.08 7.70 -10.50
CA GLY A 120 -9.06 7.43 -11.49
C GLY A 120 -8.05 6.36 -11.13
N VAL A 121 -8.31 5.59 -10.08
CA VAL A 121 -7.55 4.40 -9.71
C VAL A 121 -8.51 3.28 -9.34
N ALA A 122 -8.16 2.04 -9.68
CA ALA A 122 -8.94 0.89 -9.24
C ALA A 122 -8.70 0.66 -7.75
N LEU A 123 -9.77 0.64 -6.96
CA LEU A 123 -9.72 0.49 -5.50
C LEU A 123 -10.45 -0.77 -5.05
N LEU A 124 -9.91 -1.38 -4.00
CA LEU A 124 -10.55 -2.44 -3.25
C LEU A 124 -10.57 -2.04 -1.78
N TRP A 125 -11.76 -2.06 -1.18
CA TRP A 125 -11.91 -1.66 0.22
C TRP A 125 -11.53 -2.80 1.16
N ALA A 126 -10.67 -2.52 2.13
CA ALA A 126 -10.03 -3.54 2.98
C ALA A 126 -10.78 -3.88 4.26
N THR A 127 -11.80 -3.10 4.62
CA THR A 127 -12.56 -3.32 5.85
C THR A 127 -14.03 -3.66 5.65
#